data_28bb17b827ebb3227837d21778050c87
#
_entry.id   28bb17b827ebb3227837d21778050c87
#
_cell.length_a   1.000
_cell.length_b   1.000
_cell.length_c   1.000
_cell.angle_alpha   90.00
_cell.angle_beta   90.00
_cell.angle_gamma   90.00
#
_symmetry.space_group_name_H-M   'P 1'
#
loop_
_entity.id
_entity.type
_entity.pdbx_description
1 polymer ?
#
loop_
_entity_poly.entity_id
_entity_poly.type
_entity_poly.pdbx_seq_one_letter_code
_entity_poly.pdbx_strand_id
1 'polypeptide(L)'
;MNWNNNLDVMSFDWRAYVKFSQRFINEEEDTEASANTLKNVFYSVMADYTQSYQRVQDANHGDNFFRYGHVGRFDVYNRESYEFDPAGGRFVHNGWEDTLVTFAPSVHNEELAAINNQYFQLFNYAPYDANEDGPYESLLEVQNGNALLNGQTPPATYGLWSYPGTQGNTFSISNNTQFRISAAGSGDIGDHALQMGFEYEQRRDAFFSLLAPTGLWTLGRLTANSHIKEIDTQDSTITNNGPGFYVPYDRFIGDNQFEFDHNLLFAFGLDP
;
A
#
# COMPACT_ATOMS: atom_id res chain seq x y z
N MET A 1 21.08 -12.05 -11.85
CA MET A 1 20.68 -10.69 -11.45
C MET A 1 19.29 -10.43 -12.01
N ASN A 2 18.41 -9.93 -11.19
CA ASN A 2 17.02 -9.63 -11.59
C ASN A 2 16.94 -8.19 -12.16
N TRP A 3 17.63 -7.97 -13.27
CA TRP A 3 17.83 -6.63 -13.84
C TRP A 3 16.51 -5.96 -14.28
N ASN A 4 15.56 -6.75 -14.76
CA ASN A 4 14.32 -6.23 -15.33
C ASN A 4 13.29 -5.76 -14.27
N ASN A 5 13.54 -6.06 -13.00
CA ASN A 5 12.63 -5.77 -11.89
C ASN A 5 13.23 -4.77 -10.87
N ASN A 6 14.04 -3.84 -11.35
CA ASN A 6 14.56 -2.75 -10.53
C ASN A 6 13.48 -1.69 -10.28
N LEU A 7 13.66 -0.95 -9.18
CA LEU A 7 12.80 0.19 -8.87
C LEU A 7 12.99 1.30 -9.92
N ASP A 8 11.90 1.88 -10.33
CA ASP A 8 11.85 3.12 -11.09
C ASP A 8 11.84 4.30 -10.12
N VAL A 9 12.80 5.22 -10.29
CA VAL A 9 12.94 6.42 -9.49
C VAL A 9 12.80 7.64 -10.38
N MET A 10 11.71 8.35 -10.23
CA MET A 10 11.48 9.63 -10.90
C MET A 10 11.58 10.76 -9.90
N SER A 11 12.43 11.76 -10.22
CA SER A 11 12.50 12.98 -9.43
C SER A 11 12.55 14.20 -10.34
N PHE A 12 11.91 15.27 -9.91
CA PHE A 12 12.07 16.57 -10.52
C PHE A 12 12.00 17.67 -9.47
N ASP A 13 12.84 18.68 -9.70
CA ASP A 13 12.89 19.88 -8.88
C ASP A 13 12.78 21.10 -9.81
N TRP A 14 11.91 22.02 -9.45
CA TRP A 14 11.82 23.26 -10.18
C TRP A 14 11.57 24.44 -9.25
N ARG A 15 12.01 25.60 -9.69
CA ARG A 15 11.85 26.84 -8.97
C ARG A 15 11.48 27.96 -9.94
N ALA A 16 10.49 28.73 -9.57
CA ALA A 16 10.12 29.95 -10.26
C ALA A 16 10.22 31.13 -9.29
N TYR A 17 10.69 32.25 -9.76
CA TYR A 17 10.70 33.47 -8.97
C TYR A 17 10.43 34.69 -9.82
N VAL A 18 9.87 35.72 -9.18
CA VAL A 18 9.72 37.05 -9.72
C VAL A 18 10.30 38.04 -8.72
N LYS A 19 11.08 38.99 -9.21
CA LYS A 19 11.64 40.07 -8.41
C LYS A 19 11.31 41.41 -9.06
N PHE A 20 10.76 42.31 -8.27
CA PHE A 20 10.59 43.70 -8.63
C PHE A 20 11.47 44.55 -7.74
N SER A 21 12.18 45.52 -8.33
CA SER A 21 12.98 46.46 -7.57
C SER A 21 12.91 47.86 -8.21
N GLN A 22 12.86 48.86 -7.37
CA GLN A 22 12.82 50.25 -7.81
C GLN A 22 13.78 51.10 -6.95
N ARG A 23 14.44 52.00 -7.60
CA ARG A 23 15.36 52.99 -6.97
C ARG A 23 14.92 54.37 -7.38
N PHE A 24 14.81 55.26 -6.41
CA PHE A 24 14.57 56.67 -6.59
C PHE A 24 15.88 57.39 -6.35
N ILE A 25 16.37 58.10 -7.35
CA ILE A 25 17.58 58.90 -7.28
C ILE A 25 17.16 60.36 -7.34
N ASN A 26 17.41 61.12 -6.29
CA ASN A 26 17.16 62.57 -6.31
C ASN A 26 18.37 63.23 -6.97
N GLU A 27 18.23 63.68 -8.21
CA GLU A 27 19.30 64.37 -8.96
C GLU A 27 19.34 65.90 -8.69
N GLU A 28 18.41 66.43 -7.90
CA GLU A 28 18.42 67.87 -7.62
C GLU A 28 19.31 68.19 -6.41
N GLU A 29 20.36 68.99 -6.69
CA GLU A 29 21.13 69.73 -5.68
C GLU A 29 20.27 70.85 -5.11
N ASP A 30 19.22 70.51 -4.37
CA ASP A 30 18.43 71.50 -3.65
C ASP A 30 19.20 71.98 -2.41
N THR A 31 19.64 73.21 -2.46
CA THR A 31 20.37 73.93 -1.43
C THR A 31 19.59 74.16 -0.13
N GLU A 32 18.35 73.70 -0.02
CA GLU A 32 17.51 73.79 1.18
C GLU A 32 16.76 72.49 1.46
N ALA A 33 17.37 71.32 1.27
CA ALA A 33 16.73 70.09 1.65
C ALA A 33 16.58 70.01 3.19
N SER A 34 15.37 70.06 3.69
CA SER A 34 15.04 69.84 5.11
C SER A 34 15.71 68.54 5.59
N ALA A 35 16.32 68.57 6.79
CA ALA A 35 16.97 67.38 7.41
C ALA A 35 16.05 66.16 7.52
N ASN A 36 14.75 66.30 7.27
CA ASN A 36 13.76 65.25 7.33
C ASN A 36 13.36 64.67 5.96
N THR A 37 14.03 65.06 4.86
CA THR A 37 13.70 64.53 3.52
C THR A 37 14.33 63.18 3.31
N LEU A 38 13.54 62.17 2.95
CA LEU A 38 14.00 60.83 2.62
C LEU A 38 14.72 60.83 1.27
N LYS A 39 15.97 60.39 1.22
CA LYS A 39 16.82 60.35 0.02
C LYS A 39 17.25 58.90 -0.27
N ASN A 40 17.69 58.66 -1.51
CA ASN A 40 18.23 57.39 -1.97
C ASN A 40 17.33 56.17 -1.67
N VAL A 41 16.02 56.34 -1.87
CA VAL A 41 15.06 55.27 -1.58
C VAL A 41 15.23 54.16 -2.56
N PHE A 42 15.38 52.97 -2.02
CA PHE A 42 15.37 51.73 -2.76
C PHE A 42 14.41 50.74 -2.11
N TYR A 43 13.63 50.04 -2.93
CA TYR A 43 12.89 48.87 -2.44
C TYR A 43 12.91 47.74 -3.46
N SER A 44 12.79 46.52 -2.94
CA SER A 44 12.64 45.32 -3.73
C SER A 44 11.65 44.35 -3.07
N VAL A 45 10.83 43.74 -3.91
CA VAL A 45 9.94 42.66 -3.51
C VAL A 45 10.22 41.47 -4.39
N MET A 46 10.32 40.28 -3.76
CA MET A 46 10.55 39.04 -4.46
C MET A 46 9.55 38.01 -3.95
N ALA A 47 8.96 37.26 -4.87
CA ALA A 47 8.20 36.06 -4.57
C ALA A 47 8.84 34.89 -5.30
N ASP A 48 9.00 33.79 -4.61
CA ASP A 48 9.49 32.55 -5.20
C ASP A 48 8.66 31.34 -4.77
N TYR A 49 8.63 30.34 -5.65
CA TYR A 49 7.99 29.06 -5.44
C TYR A 49 8.94 27.96 -5.87
N THR A 50 9.10 26.97 -5.02
CA THR A 50 9.92 25.77 -5.27
C THR A 50 9.07 24.53 -5.06
N GLN A 51 9.23 23.54 -5.94
CA GLN A 51 8.64 22.22 -5.77
C GLN A 51 9.72 21.16 -6.01
N SER A 52 9.80 20.20 -5.09
CA SER A 52 10.60 18.98 -5.19
C SER A 52 9.66 17.79 -5.13
N TYR A 53 9.70 16.96 -6.15
CA TYR A 53 8.88 15.76 -6.25
C TYR A 53 9.76 14.55 -6.50
N GLN A 54 9.50 13.48 -5.76
CA GLN A 54 10.12 12.18 -5.98
C GLN A 54 9.08 11.07 -5.88
N ARG A 55 9.16 10.11 -6.79
CA ARG A 55 8.40 8.87 -6.76
C ARG A 55 9.33 7.69 -6.96
N VAL A 56 9.18 6.69 -6.09
CA VAL A 56 9.88 5.41 -6.15
C VAL A 56 8.84 4.31 -6.23
N GLN A 57 8.95 3.43 -7.23
CA GLN A 57 7.98 2.37 -7.47
C GLN A 57 8.60 1.22 -8.26
N ASP A 58 7.91 0.09 -8.34
CA ASP A 58 8.20 -0.90 -9.37
C ASP A 58 7.75 -0.38 -10.74
N ALA A 59 8.60 -0.54 -11.78
CA ALA A 59 8.35 0.00 -13.11
C ALA A 59 7.11 -0.60 -13.80
N ASN A 60 6.76 -1.85 -13.47
CA ASN A 60 5.68 -2.59 -14.11
C ASN A 60 4.34 -2.43 -13.37
N HIS A 61 4.38 -2.22 -12.05
CA HIS A 61 3.18 -2.23 -11.20
C HIS A 61 2.74 -0.85 -10.78
N GLY A 62 3.68 0.10 -10.62
CA GLY A 62 3.35 1.48 -10.24
C GLY A 62 2.56 1.54 -8.94
N ASP A 63 1.39 2.16 -8.98
CA ASP A 63 0.45 2.31 -7.87
C ASP A 63 -0.62 1.20 -7.79
N ASN A 64 -0.51 0.18 -8.64
CA ASN A 64 -1.39 -0.99 -8.60
C ASN A 64 -0.91 -1.99 -7.52
N PHE A 65 -1.12 -1.68 -6.26
CA PHE A 65 -0.52 -2.37 -5.12
C PHE A 65 -0.83 -3.87 -5.05
N PHE A 66 -2.01 -4.29 -5.49
CA PHE A 66 -2.38 -5.72 -5.55
C PHE A 66 -1.78 -6.48 -6.74
N ARG A 67 -0.99 -5.84 -7.59
CA ARG A 67 -0.15 -6.56 -8.56
C ARG A 67 1.18 -7.00 -7.97
N TYR A 68 1.64 -6.31 -6.92
CA TYR A 68 2.86 -6.68 -6.20
C TYR A 68 2.66 -8.05 -5.52
N GLY A 69 3.52 -9.00 -5.84
CA GLY A 69 3.43 -10.35 -5.30
C GLY A 69 2.23 -11.17 -5.77
N HIS A 70 1.50 -10.73 -6.79
CA HIS A 70 0.41 -11.49 -7.38
C HIS A 70 0.99 -12.63 -8.24
N VAL A 71 1.02 -13.85 -7.70
CA VAL A 71 1.49 -15.04 -8.43
C VAL A 71 0.37 -15.70 -9.25
N GLY A 72 -0.89 -15.52 -8.85
CA GLY A 72 -2.03 -16.06 -9.56
C GLY A 72 -3.32 -16.05 -8.75
N ARG A 73 -4.37 -16.60 -9.34
CA ARG A 73 -5.65 -16.80 -8.69
C ARG A 73 -5.73 -18.20 -8.11
N PHE A 74 -6.03 -18.28 -6.83
CA PHE A 74 -6.35 -19.52 -6.13
C PHE A 74 -7.85 -19.56 -5.88
N ASP A 75 -8.53 -20.59 -6.36
CA ASP A 75 -9.92 -20.86 -6.04
C ASP A 75 -9.95 -22.03 -5.04
N VAL A 76 -10.47 -21.78 -3.85
CA VAL A 76 -10.60 -22.76 -2.78
C VAL A 76 -12.05 -23.22 -2.72
N TYR A 77 -12.26 -24.50 -2.90
CA TYR A 77 -13.57 -25.14 -2.79
C TYR A 77 -13.70 -25.72 -1.39
N ASN A 78 -14.87 -25.58 -0.80
CA ASN A 78 -15.15 -26.07 0.52
C ASN A 78 -16.50 -26.77 0.58
N ARG A 79 -16.66 -27.63 1.58
CA ARG A 79 -17.91 -28.32 1.91
C ARG A 79 -18.27 -28.08 3.37
N GLU A 80 -19.54 -28.29 3.70
CA GLU A 80 -20.00 -28.29 5.09
C GLU A 80 -19.37 -29.46 5.87
N SER A 81 -18.90 -29.18 7.07
CA SER A 81 -18.33 -30.16 7.99
C SER A 81 -19.28 -30.42 9.15
N TYR A 82 -19.40 -31.68 9.56
CA TYR A 82 -20.32 -32.10 10.62
C TYR A 82 -19.57 -32.97 11.65
N GLU A 83 -19.79 -32.69 12.91
CA GLU A 83 -19.29 -33.48 14.03
C GLU A 83 -20.44 -34.17 14.76
N PHE A 84 -20.21 -35.42 15.22
CA PHE A 84 -21.22 -36.14 15.98
C PHE A 84 -21.25 -35.64 17.43
N ASP A 85 -22.43 -35.14 17.86
CA ASP A 85 -22.69 -34.77 19.25
C ASP A 85 -23.21 -35.99 20.00
N PRO A 86 -22.42 -36.61 20.90
CA PRO A 86 -22.86 -37.77 21.66
C PRO A 86 -23.99 -37.49 22.65
N ALA A 87 -24.06 -36.25 23.15
CA ALA A 87 -25.09 -35.85 24.12
C ALA A 87 -26.44 -35.67 23.47
N GLY A 88 -26.47 -35.12 22.25
CA GLY A 88 -27.68 -34.97 21.46
C GLY A 88 -28.00 -36.16 20.56
N GLY A 89 -27.09 -37.11 20.37
CA GLY A 89 -27.25 -38.25 19.48
C GLY A 89 -27.42 -37.87 18.00
N ARG A 90 -26.82 -36.75 17.56
CA ARG A 90 -26.99 -36.17 16.23
C ARG A 90 -25.70 -35.59 15.68
N PHE A 91 -25.62 -35.43 14.37
CA PHE A 91 -24.58 -34.66 13.75
C PHE A 91 -24.92 -33.17 13.83
N VAL A 92 -23.92 -32.36 14.25
CA VAL A 92 -24.01 -30.91 14.36
C VAL A 92 -23.00 -30.32 13.37
N HIS A 93 -23.42 -29.32 12.63
CA HIS A 93 -22.55 -28.59 11.74
C HIS A 93 -21.46 -27.86 12.57
N ASN A 94 -20.19 -28.10 12.26
CA ASN A 94 -19.09 -27.53 13.01
C ASN A 94 -18.19 -26.57 12.17
N GLY A 95 -18.61 -26.26 10.94
CA GLY A 95 -17.90 -25.34 10.09
C GLY A 95 -17.80 -25.79 8.64
N TRP A 96 -16.78 -25.30 7.97
CA TRP A 96 -16.48 -25.59 6.57
C TRP A 96 -15.08 -26.20 6.46
N GLU A 97 -14.98 -27.24 5.65
CA GLU A 97 -13.72 -27.93 5.35
C GLU A 97 -13.32 -27.62 3.91
N ASP A 98 -12.10 -27.16 3.72
CA ASP A 98 -11.53 -26.94 2.38
C ASP A 98 -11.31 -28.31 1.73
N THR A 99 -11.62 -28.45 0.44
CA THR A 99 -11.61 -29.75 -0.26
C THR A 99 -10.80 -29.78 -1.55
N LEU A 100 -10.57 -28.64 -2.15
CA LEU A 100 -9.81 -28.53 -3.40
C LEU A 100 -9.32 -27.11 -3.58
N VAL A 101 -8.06 -26.98 -3.99
CA VAL A 101 -7.48 -25.73 -4.44
C VAL A 101 -7.10 -25.83 -5.92
N THR A 102 -7.58 -24.90 -6.71
CA THR A 102 -7.14 -24.74 -8.10
C THR A 102 -6.32 -23.45 -8.26
N PHE A 103 -5.41 -23.44 -9.23
CA PHE A 103 -4.51 -22.33 -9.47
C PHE A 103 -4.49 -21.91 -10.93
N ALA A 104 -4.61 -20.61 -11.18
CA ALA A 104 -4.43 -19.98 -12.48
C ALA A 104 -3.30 -18.94 -12.39
N PRO A 105 -2.20 -19.10 -13.17
CA PRO A 105 -1.04 -18.20 -13.12
C PRO A 105 -1.39 -16.74 -13.42
N SER A 106 -0.68 -15.81 -12.80
CA SER A 106 -0.82 -14.37 -13.03
C SER A 106 -0.26 -13.96 -14.38
N VAL A 107 -0.96 -13.03 -15.04
CA VAL A 107 -0.48 -12.34 -16.24
C VAL A 107 0.36 -11.10 -15.92
N HIS A 108 0.44 -10.70 -14.64
CA HIS A 108 1.17 -9.49 -14.22
C HIS A 108 2.62 -9.77 -13.80
N ASN A 109 2.91 -11.00 -13.33
CA ASN A 109 4.22 -11.46 -12.92
C ASN A 109 4.53 -12.79 -13.60
N GLU A 110 4.59 -12.80 -14.94
CA GLU A 110 4.64 -14.02 -15.75
C GLU A 110 5.78 -14.94 -15.37
N GLU A 111 7.01 -14.43 -15.16
CA GLU A 111 8.17 -15.25 -14.81
C GLU A 111 7.96 -15.93 -13.43
N LEU A 112 7.54 -15.17 -12.43
CA LEU A 112 7.27 -15.69 -11.09
C LEU A 112 6.09 -16.67 -11.10
N ALA A 113 5.02 -16.32 -11.81
CA ALA A 113 3.83 -17.14 -11.93
C ALA A 113 4.09 -18.46 -12.66
N ALA A 114 4.92 -18.44 -13.70
CA ALA A 114 5.29 -19.65 -14.45
C ALA A 114 6.08 -20.63 -13.59
N ILE A 115 7.05 -20.13 -12.81
CA ILE A 115 7.83 -20.96 -11.88
C ILE A 115 6.91 -21.48 -10.75
N ASN A 116 6.07 -20.62 -10.20
CA ASN A 116 5.13 -21.02 -9.15
C ASN A 116 4.15 -22.10 -9.65
N ASN A 117 3.69 -21.98 -10.88
CA ASN A 117 2.84 -23.02 -11.48
C ASN A 117 3.57 -24.38 -11.61
N GLN A 118 4.87 -24.38 -11.91
CA GLN A 118 5.63 -25.63 -11.94
C GLN A 118 5.68 -26.29 -10.55
N TYR A 119 5.91 -25.53 -9.49
CA TYR A 119 5.86 -26.04 -8.12
C TYR A 119 4.46 -26.55 -7.76
N PHE A 120 3.44 -25.76 -8.06
CA PHE A 120 2.05 -26.16 -7.81
C PHE A 120 1.70 -27.48 -8.50
N GLN A 121 2.02 -27.62 -9.78
CA GLN A 121 1.72 -28.84 -10.54
C GLN A 121 2.53 -30.04 -10.06
N LEU A 122 3.79 -29.82 -9.69
CA LEU A 122 4.68 -30.90 -9.25
C LEU A 122 4.15 -31.61 -8.01
N PHE A 123 3.67 -30.88 -7.04
CA PHE A 123 3.22 -31.43 -5.76
C PHE A 123 1.71 -31.71 -5.73
N ASN A 124 0.92 -30.98 -6.51
CA ASN A 124 -0.51 -31.21 -6.64
C ASN A 124 -0.86 -32.54 -7.35
N TYR A 125 0.08 -33.08 -8.11
CA TYR A 125 -0.12 -34.29 -8.90
C TYR A 125 0.57 -35.53 -8.30
N ALA A 126 1.23 -35.41 -7.17
CA ALA A 126 1.97 -36.52 -6.60
C ALA A 126 1.06 -37.49 -5.83
N PRO A 127 0.65 -38.61 -6.42
CA PRO A 127 0.09 -39.72 -5.67
C PRO A 127 1.25 -40.41 -4.92
N TYR A 128 1.70 -39.83 -3.83
CA TYR A 128 2.88 -40.40 -3.18
C TYR A 128 2.64 -40.95 -1.79
N ASP A 129 1.50 -40.75 -1.22
CA ASP A 129 1.16 -41.47 0.02
C ASP A 129 -0.20 -42.13 -0.11
N ALA A 130 -0.28 -43.41 0.15
CA ALA A 130 -1.50 -44.22 0.06
C ALA A 130 -2.57 -43.82 1.10
N ASN A 131 -2.34 -42.76 1.87
CA ASN A 131 -3.23 -42.29 2.92
C ASN A 131 -3.59 -40.81 2.81
N GLU A 132 -3.01 -40.03 1.88
CA GLU A 132 -3.25 -38.58 1.75
C GLU A 132 -3.26 -38.09 0.27
N ASP A 133 -3.74 -38.91 -0.65
CA ASP A 133 -3.54 -38.71 -2.08
C ASP A 133 -4.66 -37.97 -2.75
N GLY A 134 -4.40 -36.73 -3.01
CA GLY A 134 -5.29 -35.92 -3.82
C GLY A 134 -4.66 -34.59 -4.26
N PRO A 135 -5.37 -33.83 -5.06
CA PRO A 135 -5.02 -32.45 -5.29
C PRO A 135 -5.04 -31.68 -3.97
N TYR A 136 -4.28 -30.60 -3.89
CA TYR A 136 -4.27 -29.74 -2.70
C TYR A 136 -5.69 -29.40 -2.23
N GLU A 137 -5.98 -29.65 -0.96
CA GLU A 137 -7.26 -29.34 -0.35
C GLU A 137 -7.28 -27.95 0.28
N SER A 138 -6.11 -27.47 0.74
CA SER A 138 -6.00 -26.19 1.42
C SER A 138 -4.83 -25.33 0.94
N LEU A 139 -4.92 -24.01 1.19
CA LEU A 139 -3.81 -23.09 0.90
C LEU A 139 -2.56 -23.39 1.74
N LEU A 140 -2.71 -24.01 2.91
CA LEU A 140 -1.58 -24.43 3.74
C LEU A 140 -0.80 -25.56 3.07
N GLU A 141 -1.46 -26.51 2.45
CA GLU A 141 -0.80 -27.58 1.68
C GLU A 141 -0.05 -27.03 0.47
N VAL A 142 -0.62 -26.04 -0.24
CA VAL A 142 0.07 -25.33 -1.32
C VAL A 142 1.39 -24.75 -0.83
N GLN A 143 1.41 -24.12 0.35
CA GLN A 143 2.62 -23.58 0.95
C GLN A 143 3.60 -24.67 1.36
N ASN A 144 3.13 -25.77 1.94
CA ASN A 144 3.97 -26.91 2.34
C ASN A 144 4.60 -27.58 1.11
N GLY A 145 3.95 -27.53 -0.04
CA GLY A 145 4.48 -27.94 -1.33
C GLY A 145 5.48 -26.96 -1.97
N ASN A 146 5.91 -25.93 -1.25
CA ASN A 146 6.82 -24.86 -1.69
C ASN A 146 6.29 -23.95 -2.81
N ALA A 147 5.00 -24.01 -3.15
CA ALA A 147 4.38 -23.04 -3.99
C ALA A 147 4.06 -21.77 -3.20
N LEU A 148 4.18 -20.62 -3.84
CA LEU A 148 3.94 -19.32 -3.22
C LEU A 148 2.46 -18.97 -3.29
N LEU A 149 1.94 -18.43 -2.21
CA LEU A 149 0.69 -17.69 -2.23
C LEU A 149 0.94 -16.22 -2.58
N ASN A 150 -0.10 -15.52 -3.03
CA ASN A 150 0.00 -14.09 -3.32
C ASN A 150 0.56 -13.31 -2.13
N GLY A 151 1.52 -12.44 -2.40
CA GLY A 151 2.21 -11.64 -1.39
C GLY A 151 3.40 -12.31 -0.73
N GLN A 152 3.64 -13.59 -0.98
CA GLN A 152 4.85 -14.24 -0.50
C GLN A 152 6.04 -13.89 -1.38
N THR A 153 7.21 -13.78 -0.75
CA THR A 153 8.46 -13.50 -1.44
C THR A 153 9.21 -14.81 -1.65
N PRO A 154 9.64 -15.11 -2.89
CA PRO A 154 10.45 -16.26 -3.14
C PRO A 154 11.81 -16.16 -2.41
N PRO A 155 12.39 -17.27 -1.96
CA PRO A 155 13.66 -17.25 -1.28
C PRO A 155 14.78 -16.79 -2.21
N ALA A 156 15.73 -16.02 -1.67
CA ALA A 156 16.93 -15.65 -2.40
C ALA A 156 17.85 -16.88 -2.57
N THR A 157 18.38 -17.07 -3.77
CA THR A 157 19.34 -18.13 -4.04
C THR A 157 20.75 -17.60 -3.75
N TYR A 158 21.44 -18.19 -2.78
CA TYR A 158 22.83 -17.87 -2.38
C TYR A 158 23.08 -16.41 -1.93
N GLY A 159 22.05 -15.67 -1.53
CA GLY A 159 22.21 -14.30 -1.03
C GLY A 159 22.66 -13.24 -2.07
N LEU A 160 23.27 -13.66 -3.16
CA LEU A 160 23.75 -12.79 -4.25
C LEU A 160 22.76 -12.71 -5.41
N TRP A 161 21.84 -13.64 -5.51
CA TRP A 161 20.95 -13.78 -6.64
C TRP A 161 19.51 -13.66 -6.17
N SER A 162 18.81 -12.66 -6.66
CA SER A 162 17.37 -12.60 -6.49
C SER A 162 16.69 -13.69 -7.30
N TYR A 163 15.62 -14.23 -6.78
CA TYR A 163 14.79 -15.17 -7.50
C TYR A 163 14.26 -14.50 -8.79
N PRO A 164 14.24 -15.20 -9.94
CA PRO A 164 13.66 -14.67 -11.17
C PRO A 164 12.23 -14.19 -10.96
N GLY A 165 11.88 -13.04 -11.50
CA GLY A 165 10.56 -12.44 -11.35
C GLY A 165 10.32 -11.70 -10.02
N THR A 166 11.29 -11.65 -9.10
CA THR A 166 11.16 -10.82 -7.89
C THR A 166 11.16 -9.34 -8.26
N GLN A 167 10.05 -8.67 -8.04
CA GLN A 167 9.88 -7.24 -8.32
C GLN A 167 10.40 -6.35 -7.18
N GLY A 168 10.56 -5.07 -7.45
CA GLY A 168 10.81 -4.07 -6.44
C GLY A 168 9.62 -3.92 -5.50
N ASN A 169 9.79 -4.21 -4.21
CA ASN A 169 8.69 -4.27 -3.24
C ASN A 169 8.63 -3.01 -2.38
N THR A 170 8.52 -1.86 -3.04
CA THR A 170 8.35 -0.57 -2.35
C THR A 170 7.61 0.43 -3.23
N PHE A 171 6.89 1.34 -2.59
CA PHE A 171 6.26 2.48 -3.23
C PHE A 171 6.37 3.69 -2.31
N SER A 172 6.85 4.81 -2.83
CA SER A 172 6.84 6.06 -2.08
C SER A 172 6.67 7.28 -2.98
N ILE A 173 6.02 8.30 -2.44
CA ILE A 173 5.89 9.62 -3.05
C ILE A 173 6.28 10.66 -2.02
N SER A 174 7.15 11.57 -2.42
CA SER A 174 7.49 12.80 -1.69
C SER A 174 7.16 14.00 -2.56
N ASN A 175 6.41 14.95 -2.02
CA ASN A 175 6.05 16.19 -2.70
C ASN A 175 6.19 17.36 -1.74
N ASN A 176 7.30 18.08 -1.88
CA ASN A 176 7.66 19.19 -1.02
C ASN A 176 7.49 20.50 -1.80
N THR A 177 6.77 21.43 -1.24
CA THR A 177 6.52 22.74 -1.83
C THR A 177 6.90 23.85 -0.85
N GLN A 178 7.49 24.90 -1.39
CA GLN A 178 7.87 26.09 -0.63
C GLN A 178 7.46 27.33 -1.38
N PHE A 179 6.77 28.21 -0.70
CA PHE A 179 6.44 29.55 -1.16
C PHE A 179 7.07 30.57 -0.25
N ARG A 180 7.75 31.57 -0.83
CA ARG A 180 8.39 32.62 -0.06
C ARG A 180 8.13 33.98 -0.70
N ILE A 181 7.82 34.96 0.15
CA ILE A 181 7.81 36.36 -0.20
C ILE A 181 8.85 37.08 0.66
N SER A 182 9.69 37.88 0.04
CA SER A 182 10.62 38.75 0.74
C SER A 182 10.50 40.19 0.21
N ALA A 183 10.59 41.16 1.10
CA ALA A 183 10.65 42.55 0.79
C ALA A 183 11.80 43.21 1.54
N ALA A 184 12.50 44.09 0.88
CA ALA A 184 13.56 44.88 1.48
C ALA A 184 13.44 46.31 1.01
N GLY A 185 13.70 47.27 1.91
CA GLY A 185 13.72 48.68 1.63
C GLY A 185 14.86 49.37 2.36
N SER A 186 15.43 50.41 1.72
CA SER A 186 16.43 51.28 2.33
C SER A 186 16.21 52.71 1.92
N GLY A 187 16.68 53.63 2.74
CA GLY A 187 16.64 55.07 2.47
C GLY A 187 17.44 55.82 3.52
N ASP A 188 17.83 57.04 3.18
CA ASP A 188 18.62 57.92 4.03
C ASP A 188 17.76 59.07 4.54
N ILE A 189 17.84 59.34 5.85
CA ILE A 189 17.16 60.49 6.52
C ILE A 189 18.22 61.25 7.28
N GLY A 190 18.56 62.45 6.82
CA GLY A 190 19.71 63.20 7.37
C GLY A 190 20.98 62.37 7.28
N ASP A 191 21.64 62.21 8.43
CA ASP A 191 22.88 61.42 8.55
C ASP A 191 22.65 59.92 8.84
N HIS A 192 21.38 59.48 8.79
CA HIS A 192 20.98 58.09 9.13
C HIS A 192 20.62 57.30 7.89
N ALA A 193 21.28 56.16 7.69
CA ALA A 193 20.88 55.16 6.71
C ALA A 193 19.94 54.13 7.37
N LEU A 194 18.73 53.97 6.84
CA LEU A 194 17.72 53.04 7.32
C LEU A 194 17.62 51.84 6.36
N GLN A 195 17.54 50.64 6.91
CA GLN A 195 17.26 49.43 6.16
C GLN A 195 16.22 48.60 6.89
N MET A 196 15.20 48.14 6.13
CA MET A 196 14.14 47.29 6.64
C MET A 196 13.98 46.08 5.73
N GLY A 197 13.61 44.94 6.30
CA GLY A 197 13.32 43.73 5.56
C GLY A 197 12.16 42.97 6.16
N PHE A 198 11.45 42.25 5.32
CA PHE A 198 10.38 41.33 5.67
C PHE A 198 10.54 40.06 4.87
N GLU A 199 10.35 38.92 5.53
CA GLU A 199 10.32 37.61 4.88
C GLU A 199 9.18 36.79 5.44
N TYR A 200 8.42 36.17 4.55
CA TYR A 200 7.41 35.17 4.86
C TYR A 200 7.68 33.93 4.05
N GLU A 201 7.75 32.79 4.74
CA GLU A 201 7.95 31.49 4.12
C GLU A 201 6.86 30.54 4.59
N GLN A 202 6.30 29.80 3.62
CA GLN A 202 5.38 28.70 3.86
C GLN A 202 5.93 27.45 3.19
N ARG A 203 6.15 26.41 3.98
CA ARG A 203 6.61 25.11 3.50
C ARG A 203 5.56 24.04 3.77
N ARG A 204 5.36 23.17 2.78
CA ARG A 204 4.51 21.98 2.90
C ARG A 204 5.29 20.79 2.44
N ASP A 205 5.50 19.82 3.34
CA ASP A 205 6.12 18.54 3.06
C ASP A 205 5.02 17.47 3.12
N ALA A 206 4.85 16.73 2.02
CA ALA A 206 3.92 15.63 1.92
C ALA A 206 4.70 14.36 1.54
N PHE A 207 4.55 13.33 2.35
CA PHE A 207 5.21 12.05 2.14
C PHE A 207 4.23 10.91 2.34
N PHE A 208 4.26 9.96 1.41
CA PHE A 208 3.56 8.69 1.52
C PHE A 208 4.53 7.56 1.20
N SER A 209 4.48 6.48 1.96
CA SER A 209 5.30 5.30 1.70
C SER A 209 4.56 4.02 2.04
N LEU A 210 4.67 3.05 1.16
CA LEU A 210 4.26 1.67 1.37
C LEU A 210 5.49 0.79 1.15
N LEU A 211 6.12 0.39 2.25
CA LEU A 211 7.41 -0.30 2.23
C LEU A 211 7.36 -1.72 1.67
N ALA A 212 6.23 -2.36 1.76
CA ALA A 212 6.05 -3.72 1.27
C ALA A 212 4.62 -3.93 0.73
N PRO A 213 4.30 -3.46 -0.49
CA PRO A 213 2.99 -3.65 -1.09
C PRO A 213 2.51 -5.10 -1.10
N THR A 214 3.41 -6.07 -1.23
CA THR A 214 3.10 -7.52 -1.14
C THR A 214 2.41 -7.89 0.17
N GLY A 215 2.68 -7.18 1.27
CA GLY A 215 2.06 -7.42 2.57
C GLY A 215 0.54 -7.23 2.59
N LEU A 216 -0.01 -6.44 1.65
CA LEU A 216 -1.46 -6.26 1.52
C LEU A 216 -2.20 -7.57 1.23
N TRP A 217 -1.58 -8.50 0.52
CA TRP A 217 -2.14 -9.83 0.29
C TRP A 217 -2.27 -10.65 1.58
N THR A 218 -1.25 -10.58 2.44
CA THR A 218 -1.29 -11.25 3.74
C THR A 218 -2.35 -10.63 4.64
N LEU A 219 -2.40 -9.30 4.69
CA LEU A 219 -3.43 -8.58 5.43
C LEU A 219 -4.82 -8.96 4.92
N GLY A 220 -5.03 -8.97 3.59
CA GLY A 220 -6.31 -9.37 2.99
C GLY A 220 -6.73 -10.79 3.38
N ARG A 221 -5.80 -11.76 3.39
CA ARG A 221 -6.11 -13.13 3.83
C ARG A 221 -6.46 -13.21 5.31
N LEU A 222 -5.74 -12.51 6.15
CA LEU A 222 -6.01 -12.50 7.59
C LEU A 222 -7.37 -11.90 7.93
N THR A 223 -7.77 -10.87 7.20
CA THR A 223 -9.00 -10.12 7.49
C THR A 223 -10.24 -10.69 6.79
N ALA A 224 -10.13 -11.14 5.55
CA ALA A 224 -11.29 -11.54 4.75
C ALA A 224 -11.75 -12.99 4.99
N ASN A 225 -10.83 -13.92 5.28
CA ASN A 225 -11.19 -15.34 5.38
C ASN A 225 -12.14 -15.65 6.54
N SER A 226 -11.97 -14.99 7.69
CA SER A 226 -12.86 -15.16 8.85
C SER A 226 -14.29 -14.72 8.53
N HIS A 227 -14.41 -13.58 7.84
CA HIS A 227 -15.71 -13.03 7.45
C HIS A 227 -16.52 -13.97 6.53
N ILE A 228 -15.85 -14.67 5.62
CA ILE A 228 -16.53 -15.58 4.68
C ILE A 228 -16.97 -16.87 5.35
N LYS A 229 -16.26 -17.31 6.38
CA LYS A 229 -16.48 -18.62 7.05
C LYS A 229 -17.39 -18.55 8.27
N GLU A 230 -17.81 -17.38 8.68
CA GLU A 230 -18.56 -17.21 9.91
C GLU A 230 -20.00 -17.69 9.75
N ILE A 231 -20.41 -18.55 10.67
CA ILE A 231 -21.72 -19.17 10.69
C ILE A 231 -22.44 -18.76 11.98
N ASP A 232 -23.69 -18.34 11.87
CA ASP A 232 -24.53 -18.16 13.04
C ASP A 232 -24.99 -19.52 13.57
N THR A 233 -24.28 -20.03 14.59
CA THR A 233 -24.62 -21.31 15.23
C THR A 233 -25.92 -21.26 16.05
N GLN A 234 -26.48 -20.08 16.29
CA GLN A 234 -27.74 -19.92 17.03
C GLN A 234 -28.93 -19.93 16.09
N ASP A 235 -28.76 -19.61 14.82
CA ASP A 235 -29.82 -19.65 13.82
C ASP A 235 -29.66 -20.87 12.91
N SER A 236 -30.18 -22.00 13.36
CA SER A 236 -30.16 -23.25 12.61
C SER A 236 -31.57 -23.79 12.40
N THR A 237 -31.90 -24.14 11.18
CA THR A 237 -33.17 -24.82 10.84
C THR A 237 -32.89 -26.29 10.55
N ILE A 238 -33.40 -27.18 11.38
CA ILE A 238 -33.24 -28.62 11.18
C ILE A 238 -34.39 -29.12 10.30
N THR A 239 -34.10 -29.53 9.08
CA THR A 239 -35.04 -30.16 8.17
C THR A 239 -34.76 -31.64 8.02
N ASN A 240 -35.75 -32.47 8.25
CA ASN A 240 -35.66 -33.91 8.05
C ASN A 240 -36.07 -34.25 6.61
N ASN A 241 -35.13 -34.66 5.77
CA ASN A 241 -35.36 -35.00 4.37
C ASN A 241 -35.16 -36.51 4.12
N GLY A 242 -35.82 -37.36 4.90
CA GLY A 242 -35.76 -38.81 4.73
C GLY A 242 -34.62 -39.45 5.56
N PRO A 243 -33.65 -40.16 4.95
CA PRO A 243 -32.61 -40.86 5.73
C PRO A 243 -31.53 -39.96 6.33
N GLY A 244 -31.61 -38.62 6.16
CA GLY A 244 -30.64 -37.67 6.65
C GLY A 244 -31.27 -36.39 7.18
N PHE A 245 -30.53 -35.69 8.03
CA PHE A 245 -30.89 -34.35 8.51
C PHE A 245 -30.12 -33.32 7.71
N TYR A 246 -30.78 -32.28 7.24
CA TYR A 246 -30.20 -31.11 6.68
C TYR A 246 -30.31 -29.97 7.70
N VAL A 247 -29.16 -29.38 8.07
CA VAL A 247 -29.09 -28.28 9.04
C VAL A 247 -28.45 -27.07 8.39
N PRO A 248 -29.21 -26.26 7.67
CA PRO A 248 -28.71 -24.99 7.20
C PRO A 248 -28.50 -24.05 8.38
N TYR A 249 -27.39 -23.39 8.41
CA TYR A 249 -27.13 -22.26 9.28
C TYR A 249 -27.09 -20.99 8.43
N ASP A 250 -27.61 -19.91 8.97
CA ASP A 250 -27.38 -18.60 8.42
C ASP A 250 -25.93 -18.15 8.72
N ARG A 251 -25.44 -17.24 7.93
CA ARG A 251 -24.12 -16.62 8.13
C ARG A 251 -24.32 -15.25 8.75
N PHE A 252 -23.37 -14.82 9.59
CA PHE A 252 -23.32 -13.43 10.03
C PHE A 252 -22.96 -12.53 8.84
N ILE A 253 -23.93 -12.33 7.95
CA ILE A 253 -23.82 -11.39 6.84
C ILE A 253 -24.54 -10.12 7.29
N GLY A 254 -23.83 -9.28 8.03
CA GLY A 254 -24.32 -7.95 8.34
C GLY A 254 -23.88 -6.94 7.27
N ASP A 255 -24.73 -5.97 6.96
CA ASP A 255 -24.39 -4.82 6.10
C ASP A 255 -23.28 -3.96 6.70
N ASN A 256 -22.91 -4.16 7.95
CA ASN A 256 -21.95 -3.40 8.73
C ASN A 256 -20.51 -3.91 8.64
N GLN A 257 -20.25 -5.03 8.00
CA GLN A 257 -18.89 -5.63 7.85
C GLN A 257 -18.13 -5.78 9.20
N PHE A 258 -18.85 -5.97 10.29
CA PHE A 258 -18.30 -5.94 11.65
C PHE A 258 -17.09 -6.88 11.82
N GLU A 259 -17.19 -8.11 11.32
CA GLU A 259 -16.10 -9.09 11.44
C GLU A 259 -14.87 -8.71 10.62
N PHE A 260 -15.07 -8.15 9.43
CA PHE A 260 -13.97 -7.64 8.62
C PHE A 260 -13.26 -6.48 9.34
N ASP A 261 -14.01 -5.54 9.87
CA ASP A 261 -13.47 -4.38 10.58
C ASP A 261 -12.74 -4.81 11.85
N HIS A 262 -13.32 -5.74 12.61
CA HIS A 262 -12.69 -6.34 13.80
C HIS A 262 -11.35 -7.01 13.46
N ASN A 263 -11.34 -7.88 12.46
CA ASN A 263 -10.12 -8.57 12.03
C ASN A 263 -9.08 -7.61 11.46
N LEU A 264 -9.51 -6.56 10.77
CA LEU A 264 -8.63 -5.52 10.24
C LEU A 264 -7.95 -4.74 11.38
N LEU A 265 -8.71 -4.29 12.36
CA LEU A 265 -8.17 -3.59 13.53
C LEU A 265 -7.20 -4.49 14.32
N PHE A 266 -7.59 -5.74 14.56
CA PHE A 266 -6.73 -6.73 15.22
C PHE A 266 -5.42 -6.97 14.46
N ALA A 267 -5.47 -7.09 13.13
CA ALA A 267 -4.28 -7.28 12.30
C ALA A 267 -3.31 -6.07 12.35
N PHE A 268 -3.83 -4.87 12.58
CA PHE A 268 -3.03 -3.67 12.81
C PHE A 268 -2.57 -3.50 14.27
N GLY A 269 -2.93 -4.42 15.17
CA GLY A 269 -2.62 -4.30 16.59
C GLY A 269 -3.39 -3.19 17.30
N LEU A 270 -4.52 -2.81 16.74
CA LEU A 270 -5.46 -1.85 17.33
C LEU A 270 -6.54 -2.64 18.09
N ASP A 271 -7.07 -2.01 19.15
CA ASP A 271 -8.18 -2.61 19.91
C ASP A 271 -9.47 -2.44 19.10
N PRO A 272 -10.16 -3.53 18.72
CA PRO A 272 -11.36 -3.48 17.90
C PRO A 272 -12.58 -2.92 18.63
#